data_51c09ff4e3137c1bf1a4744cd1181890
#
_entry.id   51c09ff4e3137c1bf1a4744cd1181890
#
_cell.length_a   1.000
_cell.length_b   1.000
_cell.length_c   1.000
_cell.angle_alpha   90.00
_cell.angle_beta   90.00
_cell.angle_gamma   90.00
#
_symmetry.space_group_name_H-M   'P 1'
#
loop_
_entity.id
_entity.type
_entity.pdbx_description
1 polymer ?
#
loop_
_entity_poly.entity_id
_entity_poly.type
_entity_poly.pdbx_seq_one_letter_code
_entity_poly.pdbx_strand_id
1 'polypeptide(L)'
;MKLIEILLFLFKIKFMINTYLSKKQIVIIAFMLLAVLFRLLPHLPNFTPITAIALFGGLYFTQKTMAYLVPLFIMVLSDLFLGFHSISIVVYAAFLVVSFIGTQTKKPSVFTILLGSVSFFVITNFGVWLIGYPKTWTGFIECYTLAIPFFRNSLLGDFFFSGVMILGFNYVQKKYLNLA
;
A
#
# COMPACT_ATOMS: atom_id res chain seq x y z
N MET A 1 38.59 3.83 -8.27
CA MET A 1 37.63 4.54 -9.15
C MET A 1 36.18 4.23 -8.80
N LYS A 2 35.72 2.97 -8.85
CA LYS A 2 34.30 2.62 -8.57
C LYS A 2 33.73 3.06 -7.19
N LEU A 3 34.54 3.04 -6.13
CA LEU A 3 34.06 3.42 -4.78
C LEU A 3 33.75 4.92 -4.67
N ILE A 4 34.56 5.77 -5.28
CA ILE A 4 34.35 7.23 -5.29
C ILE A 4 33.10 7.58 -6.10
N GLU A 5 32.85 6.93 -7.22
CA GLU A 5 31.63 7.12 -8.04
C GLU A 5 30.37 6.71 -7.27
N ILE A 6 30.43 5.59 -6.53
CA ILE A 6 29.33 5.14 -5.65
C ILE A 6 29.08 6.17 -4.55
N LEU A 7 30.15 6.66 -3.90
CA LEU A 7 30.03 7.68 -2.82
C LEU A 7 29.45 8.99 -3.36
N LEU A 8 29.88 9.47 -4.51
CA LEU A 8 29.35 10.66 -5.18
C LEU A 8 27.89 10.48 -5.58
N PHE A 9 27.52 9.30 -6.09
CA PHE A 9 26.15 8.97 -6.43
C PHE A 9 25.24 8.95 -5.19
N LEU A 10 25.68 8.32 -4.10
CA LEU A 10 24.94 8.30 -2.81
C LEU A 10 24.82 9.71 -2.22
N PHE A 11 25.87 10.53 -2.30
CA PHE A 11 25.83 11.92 -1.86
C PHE A 11 24.84 12.75 -2.68
N LYS A 12 24.83 12.58 -4.00
CA LYS A 12 23.86 13.23 -4.89
C LYS A 12 22.41 12.83 -4.60
N ILE A 13 22.18 11.53 -4.35
CA ILE A 13 20.86 11.03 -3.93
C ILE A 13 20.45 11.65 -2.59
N LYS A 14 21.33 11.64 -1.59
CA LYS A 14 21.06 12.24 -0.27
C LYS A 14 20.75 13.73 -0.37
N PHE A 15 21.53 14.47 -1.17
CA PHE A 15 21.28 15.88 -1.42
C PHE A 15 19.93 16.12 -2.10
N MET A 16 19.61 15.35 -3.13
CA MET A 16 18.33 15.41 -3.86
C MET A 16 17.14 15.12 -2.92
N ILE A 17 17.22 14.04 -2.13
CA ILE A 17 16.18 13.67 -1.17
C ILE A 17 15.93 14.80 -0.17
N ASN A 18 16.98 15.36 0.42
CA ASN A 18 16.85 16.46 1.40
C ASN A 18 16.34 17.77 0.79
N THR A 19 16.55 17.98 -0.52
CA THR A 19 16.10 19.20 -1.21
C THR A 19 14.61 19.12 -1.57
N TYR A 20 14.10 17.92 -1.94
CA TYR A 20 12.74 17.76 -2.47
C TYR A 20 11.74 17.15 -1.49
N LEU A 21 12.21 16.45 -0.44
CA LEU A 21 11.35 15.77 0.51
C LEU A 21 11.54 16.31 1.93
N SER A 22 10.43 16.57 2.62
CA SER A 22 10.46 16.86 4.04
C SER A 22 10.83 15.63 4.86
N LYS A 23 11.37 15.84 6.09
CA LYS A 23 11.68 14.72 7.02
C LYS A 23 10.46 13.82 7.24
N LYS A 24 9.26 14.39 7.33
CA LYS A 24 8.01 13.65 7.47
C LYS A 24 7.76 12.74 6.27
N GLN A 25 7.93 13.24 5.05
CA GLN A 25 7.74 12.46 3.82
C GLN A 25 8.74 11.31 3.70
N ILE A 26 10.01 11.55 4.08
CA ILE A 26 11.05 10.51 4.10
C ILE A 26 10.65 9.38 5.05
N VAL A 27 10.17 9.71 6.25
CA VAL A 27 9.72 8.70 7.23
C VAL A 27 8.51 7.94 6.71
N ILE A 28 7.52 8.61 6.09
CA ILE A 28 6.36 7.93 5.48
C ILE A 28 6.83 6.92 4.43
N ILE A 29 7.69 7.33 3.50
CA ILE A 29 8.24 6.47 2.44
C ILE A 29 9.00 5.29 3.05
N ALA A 30 9.81 5.53 4.09
CA ALA A 30 10.55 4.46 4.77
C ALA A 30 9.62 3.39 5.37
N PHE A 31 8.53 3.79 6.04
CA PHE A 31 7.52 2.85 6.54
C PHE A 31 6.88 2.03 5.43
N MET A 32 6.58 2.65 4.28
CA MET A 32 6.00 1.96 3.14
C MET A 32 6.99 0.97 2.49
N LEU A 33 8.26 1.37 2.36
CA LEU A 33 9.30 0.49 1.84
C LEU A 33 9.56 -0.70 2.78
N LEU A 34 9.58 -0.47 4.10
CA LEU A 34 9.68 -1.56 5.07
C LEU A 34 8.49 -2.50 4.98
N ALA A 35 7.28 -1.97 4.84
CA ALA A 35 6.08 -2.78 4.70
C ALA A 35 6.12 -3.63 3.41
N VAL A 36 6.55 -3.05 2.27
CA VAL A 36 6.62 -3.80 1.01
C VAL A 36 7.64 -4.93 1.03
N LEU A 37 8.68 -4.85 1.86
CA LEU A 37 9.63 -5.96 2.02
C LEU A 37 8.94 -7.23 2.54
N PHE A 38 7.91 -7.10 3.40
CA PHE A 38 7.11 -8.24 3.84
C PHE A 38 6.36 -8.94 2.70
N ARG A 39 6.05 -8.22 1.63
CA ARG A 39 5.43 -8.81 0.44
C ARG A 39 6.38 -9.74 -0.33
N LEU A 40 7.69 -9.53 -0.19
CA LEU A 40 8.73 -10.35 -0.81
C LEU A 40 9.08 -11.60 0.00
N LEU A 41 8.66 -11.67 1.27
CA LEU A 41 8.90 -12.81 2.16
C LEU A 41 7.79 -13.85 2.01
N PRO A 42 8.05 -15.15 2.28
CA PRO A 42 7.01 -16.17 2.37
C PRO A 42 5.97 -15.79 3.44
N HIS A 43 4.70 -15.75 3.06
CA HIS A 43 3.59 -15.39 3.95
C HIS A 43 2.32 -16.17 3.59
N LEU A 44 1.32 -16.12 4.46
CA LEU A 44 0.01 -16.71 4.18
C LEU A 44 -0.62 -16.05 2.95
N PRO A 45 -1.33 -16.81 2.10
CA PRO A 45 -2.01 -16.25 0.92
C PRO A 45 -2.83 -15.01 1.30
N ASN A 46 -2.63 -13.92 0.59
CA ASN A 46 -3.29 -12.61 0.77
C ASN A 46 -3.05 -11.91 2.14
N PHE A 47 -2.19 -12.43 3.01
CA PHE A 47 -1.74 -11.70 4.19
C PHE A 47 -0.61 -10.75 3.81
N THR A 48 -0.93 -9.61 3.21
CA THR A 48 0.03 -8.67 2.61
C THR A 48 -0.25 -7.24 3.05
N PRO A 49 0.75 -6.33 3.05
CA PRO A 49 0.58 -4.94 3.44
C PRO A 49 -0.02 -4.04 2.35
N ILE A 50 -0.59 -4.60 1.28
CA ILE A 50 -0.98 -3.85 0.09
C ILE A 50 -1.96 -2.73 0.42
N THR A 51 -3.12 -3.07 1.01
CA THR A 51 -4.16 -2.10 1.40
C THR A 51 -3.64 -1.13 2.46
N ALA A 52 -2.84 -1.63 3.41
CA ALA A 52 -2.24 -0.80 4.45
C ALA A 52 -1.30 0.29 3.88
N ILE A 53 -0.47 -0.04 2.88
CA ILE A 53 0.42 0.92 2.21
C ILE A 53 -0.39 2.02 1.51
N ALA A 54 -1.45 1.64 0.77
CA ALA A 54 -2.31 2.60 0.08
C ALA A 54 -3.01 3.55 1.06
N LEU A 55 -3.62 2.97 2.09
CA LEU A 55 -4.33 3.72 3.13
C LEU A 55 -3.38 4.66 3.89
N PHE A 56 -2.20 4.17 4.26
CA PHE A 56 -1.18 4.93 4.97
C PHE A 56 -0.68 6.12 4.14
N GLY A 57 -0.43 5.93 2.85
CA GLY A 57 -0.07 7.02 1.94
C GLY A 57 -1.16 8.10 1.88
N GLY A 58 -2.41 7.69 1.74
CA GLY A 58 -3.56 8.58 1.75
C GLY A 58 -3.72 9.37 3.06
N LEU A 59 -3.49 8.72 4.21
CA LEU A 59 -3.64 9.32 5.54
C LEU A 59 -2.56 10.36 5.87
N TYR A 60 -1.32 10.12 5.45
CA TYR A 60 -0.18 10.87 6.00
C TYR A 60 0.51 11.83 5.03
N PHE A 61 0.37 11.65 3.71
CA PHE A 61 0.82 12.66 2.76
C PHE A 61 -0.17 13.82 2.69
N THR A 62 0.35 15.03 2.87
CA THR A 62 -0.45 16.27 2.72
C THR A 62 -0.67 16.64 1.26
N GLN A 63 0.29 16.34 0.39
CA GLN A 63 0.18 16.56 -1.04
C GLN A 63 -0.58 15.40 -1.68
N LYS A 64 -1.74 15.68 -2.29
CA LYS A 64 -2.59 14.66 -2.93
C LYS A 64 -1.83 13.83 -3.97
N THR A 65 -1.00 14.47 -4.78
CA THR A 65 -0.18 13.78 -5.78
C THR A 65 0.71 12.70 -5.14
N MET A 66 1.39 13.02 -4.04
CA MET A 66 2.22 12.03 -3.32
C MET A 66 1.38 10.93 -2.67
N ALA A 67 0.20 11.28 -2.16
CA ALA A 67 -0.71 10.31 -1.53
C ALA A 67 -1.14 9.18 -2.48
N TYR A 68 -1.20 9.46 -3.78
CA TYR A 68 -1.53 8.46 -4.80
C TYR A 68 -0.30 7.86 -5.48
N LEU A 69 0.64 8.72 -5.93
CA LEU A 69 1.74 8.26 -6.77
C LEU A 69 2.80 7.46 -6.00
N VAL A 70 3.11 7.85 -4.74
CA VAL A 70 4.16 7.15 -3.98
C VAL A 70 3.74 5.72 -3.63
N PRO A 71 2.54 5.46 -3.05
CA PRO A 71 2.09 4.09 -2.82
C PRO A 71 2.03 3.27 -4.10
N LEU A 72 1.46 3.85 -5.16
CA LEU A 72 1.35 3.17 -6.45
C LEU A 72 2.72 2.81 -7.03
N PHE A 73 3.67 3.73 -6.98
CA PHE A 73 5.04 3.49 -7.46
C PHE A 73 5.72 2.36 -6.68
N ILE A 74 5.60 2.37 -5.34
CA ILE A 74 6.15 1.31 -4.47
C ILE A 74 5.52 -0.05 -4.81
N MET A 75 4.21 -0.06 -5.10
CA MET A 75 3.49 -1.27 -5.49
C MET A 75 3.99 -1.80 -6.84
N VAL A 76 4.06 -0.95 -7.86
CA VAL A 76 4.59 -1.31 -9.18
C VAL A 76 6.03 -1.78 -9.09
N LEU A 77 6.85 -1.10 -8.28
CA LEU A 77 8.25 -1.49 -8.05
C LEU A 77 8.36 -2.90 -7.46
N SER A 78 7.50 -3.27 -6.50
CA SER A 78 7.48 -4.63 -5.97
C SER A 78 7.02 -5.67 -6.98
N ASP A 79 6.09 -5.30 -7.87
CA ASP A 79 5.59 -6.20 -8.92
C ASP A 79 6.63 -6.47 -10.03
N LEU A 80 7.63 -5.59 -10.20
CA LEU A 80 8.79 -5.88 -11.06
C LEU A 80 9.59 -7.08 -10.57
N PHE A 81 9.60 -7.35 -9.26
CA PHE A 81 10.29 -8.50 -8.66
C PHE A 81 9.39 -9.73 -8.55
N LEU A 82 8.09 -9.54 -8.26
CA LEU A 82 7.13 -10.62 -8.06
C LEU A 82 6.47 -11.10 -9.35
N GLY A 83 6.55 -10.29 -10.41
CA GLY A 83 5.83 -10.51 -11.66
C GLY A 83 4.47 -9.81 -11.70
N PHE A 84 4.05 -9.46 -12.92
CA PHE A 84 2.74 -8.87 -13.17
C PHE A 84 1.71 -9.98 -13.39
N HIS A 85 0.50 -9.76 -12.88
CA HIS A 85 -0.62 -10.67 -13.02
C HIS A 85 -1.67 -10.08 -13.97
N SER A 86 -2.52 -10.92 -14.54
CA SER A 86 -3.60 -10.50 -15.45
C SER A 86 -4.53 -9.44 -14.86
N ILE A 87 -4.69 -9.41 -13.54
CA ILE A 87 -5.53 -8.43 -12.82
C ILE A 87 -4.74 -7.23 -12.27
N SER A 88 -3.43 -7.09 -12.54
CA SER A 88 -2.60 -6.02 -11.96
C SER A 88 -3.20 -4.62 -12.17
N ILE A 89 -3.77 -4.34 -13.34
CA ILE A 89 -4.42 -3.03 -13.62
C ILE A 89 -5.59 -2.79 -12.66
N VAL A 90 -6.42 -3.80 -12.41
CA VAL A 90 -7.55 -3.70 -11.49
C VAL A 90 -7.07 -3.53 -10.04
N VAL A 91 -6.00 -4.24 -9.68
CA VAL A 91 -5.34 -4.08 -8.37
C VAL A 91 -4.84 -2.65 -8.19
N TYR A 92 -4.20 -2.06 -9.20
CA TYR A 92 -3.73 -0.67 -9.13
C TYR A 92 -4.89 0.33 -9.06
N ALA A 93 -5.99 0.09 -9.76
CA ALA A 93 -7.20 0.91 -9.64
C ALA A 93 -7.80 0.81 -8.22
N ALA A 94 -7.91 -0.39 -7.66
CA ALA A 94 -8.36 -0.60 -6.28
C ALA A 94 -7.43 0.10 -5.27
N PHE A 95 -6.13 0.06 -5.51
CA PHE A 95 -5.12 0.74 -4.71
C PHE A 95 -5.32 2.27 -4.66
N LEU A 96 -5.63 2.88 -5.80
CA LEU A 96 -5.94 4.30 -5.88
C LEU A 96 -7.23 4.65 -5.11
N VAL A 97 -8.25 3.78 -5.15
CA VAL A 97 -9.48 3.96 -4.36
C VAL A 97 -9.18 3.90 -2.87
N VAL A 98 -8.36 2.96 -2.41
CA VAL A 98 -7.96 2.88 -0.99
C VAL A 98 -7.14 4.10 -0.58
N SER A 99 -6.22 4.58 -1.42
CA SER A 99 -5.49 5.82 -1.19
C SER A 99 -6.45 7.02 -1.09
N PHE A 100 -7.48 7.08 -1.94
CA PHE A 100 -8.52 8.10 -1.86
C PHE A 100 -9.25 8.05 -0.52
N ILE A 101 -9.68 6.87 -0.05
CA ILE A 101 -10.30 6.71 1.27
C ILE A 101 -9.39 7.28 2.36
N GLY A 102 -8.09 6.99 2.29
CA GLY A 102 -7.09 7.57 3.19
C GLY A 102 -7.08 9.10 3.17
N THR A 103 -7.10 9.72 1.97
CA THR A 103 -7.09 11.19 1.83
C THR A 103 -8.34 11.88 2.37
N GLN A 104 -9.48 11.19 2.41
CA GLN A 104 -10.74 11.70 2.98
C GLN A 104 -10.83 11.48 4.50
N THR A 105 -9.93 10.71 5.07
CA THR A 105 -9.94 10.33 6.48
C THR A 105 -9.15 11.33 7.32
N LYS A 106 -9.81 11.95 8.30
CA LYS A 106 -9.14 12.89 9.23
C LYS A 106 -8.30 12.19 10.29
N LYS A 107 -8.76 11.05 10.77
CA LYS A 107 -8.08 10.24 11.80
C LYS A 107 -8.21 8.75 11.45
N PRO A 108 -7.10 7.98 11.49
CA PRO A 108 -7.18 6.56 11.25
C PRO A 108 -8.09 5.88 12.28
N SER A 109 -8.91 4.96 11.82
CA SER A 109 -9.84 4.20 12.66
C SER A 109 -10.00 2.77 12.14
N VAL A 110 -10.52 1.88 12.98
CA VAL A 110 -10.91 0.52 12.60
C VAL A 110 -11.85 0.54 11.39
N PHE A 111 -12.81 1.47 11.38
CA PHE A 111 -13.75 1.63 10.27
C PHE A 111 -13.04 2.01 8.96
N THR A 112 -12.05 2.88 9.01
CA THR A 112 -11.30 3.28 7.81
C THR A 112 -10.50 2.11 7.22
N ILE A 113 -9.88 1.30 8.08
CA ILE A 113 -9.16 0.09 7.64
C ILE A 113 -10.14 -0.89 7.00
N LEU A 114 -11.27 -1.16 7.67
CA LEU A 114 -12.30 -2.06 7.16
C LEU A 114 -12.86 -1.59 5.82
N LEU A 115 -13.15 -0.29 5.68
CA LEU A 115 -13.64 0.29 4.42
C LEU A 115 -12.61 0.13 3.29
N GLY A 116 -11.32 0.34 3.58
CA GLY A 116 -10.24 0.10 2.62
C GLY A 116 -10.17 -1.36 2.18
N SER A 117 -10.17 -2.29 3.15
CA SER A 117 -10.12 -3.74 2.90
C SER A 117 -11.30 -4.24 2.08
N VAL A 118 -12.52 -3.83 2.45
CA VAL A 118 -13.75 -4.20 1.72
C VAL A 118 -13.73 -3.63 0.31
N SER A 119 -13.36 -2.36 0.14
CA SER A 119 -13.28 -1.72 -1.17
C SER A 119 -12.27 -2.42 -2.07
N PHE A 120 -11.09 -2.74 -1.53
CA PHE A 120 -10.07 -3.49 -2.27
C PHE A 120 -10.58 -4.87 -2.68
N PHE A 121 -11.17 -5.63 -1.76
CA PHE A 121 -11.76 -6.95 -2.01
C PHE A 121 -12.82 -6.89 -3.11
N VAL A 122 -13.75 -5.95 -3.03
CA VAL A 122 -14.85 -5.85 -3.99
C VAL A 122 -14.30 -5.53 -5.38
N ILE A 123 -13.42 -4.55 -5.52
CA ILE A 123 -12.90 -4.12 -6.82
C ILE A 123 -12.02 -5.21 -7.45
N THR A 124 -11.11 -5.81 -6.69
CA THR A 124 -10.20 -6.81 -7.24
C THR A 124 -10.93 -8.09 -7.65
N ASN A 125 -11.90 -8.55 -6.86
CA ASN A 125 -12.69 -9.73 -7.22
C ASN A 125 -13.67 -9.46 -8.37
N PHE A 126 -14.13 -8.24 -8.55
CA PHE A 126 -14.83 -7.85 -9.77
C PHE A 126 -13.94 -8.04 -11.01
N GLY A 127 -12.67 -7.63 -10.92
CA GLY A 127 -11.69 -7.89 -11.98
C GLY A 127 -11.44 -9.38 -12.23
N VAL A 128 -11.33 -10.17 -11.17
CA VAL A 128 -11.20 -11.63 -11.26
C VAL A 128 -12.41 -12.25 -11.95
N TRP A 129 -13.62 -11.85 -11.58
CA TRP A 129 -14.84 -12.28 -12.24
C TRP A 129 -14.84 -11.91 -13.72
N LEU A 130 -14.46 -10.68 -14.07
CA LEU A 130 -14.41 -10.22 -15.47
C LEU A 130 -13.46 -11.02 -16.34
N ILE A 131 -12.39 -11.59 -15.80
CA ILE A 131 -11.35 -12.30 -16.57
C ILE A 131 -11.53 -13.80 -16.51
N GLY A 132 -11.88 -14.34 -15.34
CA GLY A 132 -11.78 -15.77 -15.06
C GLY A 132 -13.09 -16.55 -14.90
N TYR A 133 -14.25 -15.86 -14.85
CA TYR A 133 -15.54 -16.52 -14.59
C TYR A 133 -16.58 -16.24 -15.70
N PRO A 134 -17.60 -17.11 -15.84
CA PRO A 134 -18.74 -16.84 -16.71
C PRO A 134 -19.43 -15.52 -16.36
N LYS A 135 -19.85 -14.74 -17.37
CA LYS A 135 -20.51 -13.44 -17.19
C LYS A 135 -22.00 -13.60 -16.86
N THR A 136 -22.29 -14.46 -15.91
CA THR A 136 -23.61 -14.79 -15.38
C THR A 136 -23.69 -14.41 -13.90
N TRP A 137 -24.90 -14.30 -13.37
CA TRP A 137 -25.12 -14.08 -11.94
C TRP A 137 -24.53 -15.21 -11.08
N THR A 138 -24.65 -16.46 -11.54
CA THR A 138 -24.05 -17.63 -10.90
C THR A 138 -22.53 -17.51 -10.83
N GLY A 139 -21.86 -17.19 -11.95
CA GLY A 139 -20.41 -16.98 -11.98
C GLY A 139 -19.93 -15.83 -11.11
N PHE A 140 -20.74 -14.76 -10.98
CA PHE A 140 -20.46 -13.68 -10.04
C PHE A 140 -20.48 -14.15 -8.58
N ILE A 141 -21.57 -14.83 -8.17
CA ILE A 141 -21.68 -15.38 -6.81
C ILE A 141 -20.56 -16.37 -6.52
N GLU A 142 -20.28 -17.28 -7.45
CA GLU A 142 -19.19 -18.26 -7.31
C GLU A 142 -17.84 -17.59 -7.07
N CYS A 143 -17.47 -16.59 -7.90
CA CYS A 143 -16.22 -15.85 -7.76
C CYS A 143 -16.06 -15.26 -6.36
N TYR A 144 -17.06 -14.52 -5.88
CA TYR A 144 -16.99 -13.87 -4.58
C TYR A 144 -17.04 -14.87 -3.42
N THR A 145 -17.83 -15.93 -3.52
CA THR A 145 -17.92 -16.96 -2.48
C THR A 145 -16.57 -17.66 -2.29
N LEU A 146 -15.93 -18.03 -3.41
CA LEU A 146 -14.61 -18.67 -3.36
C LEU A 146 -13.50 -17.71 -2.90
N ALA A 147 -13.71 -16.41 -2.98
CA ALA A 147 -12.76 -15.41 -2.51
C ALA A 147 -12.84 -15.13 -0.99
N ILE A 148 -13.93 -15.51 -0.30
CA ILE A 148 -14.12 -15.24 1.14
C ILE A 148 -12.96 -15.76 2.01
N PRO A 149 -12.45 -16.98 1.86
CA PRO A 149 -11.33 -17.48 2.67
C PRO A 149 -10.07 -16.61 2.54
N PHE A 150 -9.80 -16.12 1.33
CA PHE A 150 -8.67 -15.22 1.05
C PHE A 150 -8.89 -13.83 1.64
N PHE A 151 -10.13 -13.33 1.62
CA PHE A 151 -10.48 -12.06 2.25
C PHE A 151 -10.21 -12.06 3.75
N ARG A 152 -10.47 -13.15 4.45
CA ARG A 152 -10.14 -13.30 5.86
C ARG A 152 -8.65 -13.01 6.12
N ASN A 153 -7.76 -13.59 5.33
CA ASN A 153 -6.32 -13.36 5.47
C ASN A 153 -5.93 -11.93 5.12
N SER A 154 -6.50 -11.37 4.04
CA SER A 154 -6.31 -9.97 3.67
C SER A 154 -6.70 -9.03 4.81
N LEU A 155 -7.89 -9.23 5.37
CA LEU A 155 -8.42 -8.41 6.45
C LEU A 155 -7.52 -8.45 7.69
N LEU A 156 -7.05 -9.64 8.09
CA LEU A 156 -6.08 -9.78 9.18
C LEU A 156 -4.77 -9.06 8.88
N GLY A 157 -4.26 -9.20 7.66
CA GLY A 157 -3.07 -8.48 7.20
C GLY A 157 -3.26 -6.97 7.23
N ASP A 158 -4.38 -6.48 6.73
CA ASP A 158 -4.70 -5.05 6.67
C ASP A 158 -4.76 -4.43 8.08
N PHE A 159 -5.37 -5.11 9.04
CA PHE A 159 -5.37 -4.65 10.43
C PHE A 159 -3.98 -4.68 11.04
N PHE A 160 -3.23 -5.78 10.83
CA PHE A 160 -1.89 -5.92 11.37
C PHE A 160 -0.95 -4.85 10.81
N PHE A 161 -0.82 -4.76 9.50
CA PHE A 161 0.12 -3.83 8.86
C PHE A 161 -0.30 -2.37 9.03
N SER A 162 -1.61 -2.05 8.94
CA SER A 162 -2.09 -0.70 9.23
C SER A 162 -1.81 -0.31 10.68
N GLY A 163 -2.05 -1.22 11.62
CA GLY A 163 -1.76 -1.01 13.04
C GLY A 163 -0.27 -0.70 13.26
N VAL A 164 0.62 -1.56 12.75
CA VAL A 164 2.08 -1.38 12.87
C VAL A 164 2.53 -0.06 12.23
N MET A 165 2.08 0.23 11.01
CA MET A 165 2.47 1.45 10.28
C MET A 165 1.96 2.71 10.96
N ILE A 166 0.68 2.75 11.36
CA ILE A 166 0.05 3.92 11.99
C ILE A 166 0.65 4.18 13.39
N LEU A 167 0.72 3.15 14.23
CA LEU A 167 1.26 3.29 15.59
C LEU A 167 2.75 3.63 15.57
N GLY A 168 3.52 2.93 14.72
CA GLY A 168 4.94 3.17 14.56
C GLY A 168 5.22 4.58 14.04
N PHE A 169 4.50 5.03 13.03
CA PHE A 169 4.66 6.38 12.49
C PHE A 169 4.28 7.46 13.51
N ASN A 170 3.16 7.30 14.22
CA ASN A 170 2.73 8.24 15.25
C ASN A 170 3.77 8.35 16.39
N TYR A 171 4.39 7.22 16.77
CA TYR A 171 5.47 7.21 17.75
C TYR A 171 6.70 8.00 17.25
N VAL A 172 7.16 7.72 16.02
CA VAL A 172 8.30 8.42 15.40
C VAL A 172 7.99 9.91 15.23
N GLN A 173 6.78 10.25 14.79
CA GLN A 173 6.33 11.62 14.61
C GLN A 173 6.40 12.40 15.93
N LYS A 174 5.87 11.84 17.01
CA LYS A 174 5.88 12.46 18.34
C LYS A 174 7.29 12.61 18.90
N LYS A 175 8.14 11.58 18.76
CA LYS A 175 9.44 11.55 19.43
C LYS A 175 10.55 12.29 18.66
N TYR A 176 10.54 12.22 17.33
CA TYR A 176 11.69 12.67 16.51
C TYR A 176 11.36 13.78 15.53
N LEU A 177 10.09 13.99 15.17
CA LEU A 177 9.74 15.02 14.21
C LEU A 177 9.16 16.27 14.88
N ASN A 178 8.88 16.24 16.20
CA ASN A 178 8.26 17.34 16.97
C ASN A 178 7.03 17.95 16.28
N LEU A 179 6.31 17.16 15.53
CA LEU A 179 5.06 17.52 14.85
C LEU A 179 3.91 17.03 15.73
N ALA A 180 3.61 17.79 16.79
CA ALA A 180 2.45 17.54 17.62
C ALA A 180 1.17 18.06 16.94
#